data_655800b4744019022ae25105014d02d6
#
_entry.id   655800b4744019022ae25105014d02d6
#
_cell.length_a   1.000
_cell.length_b   1.000
_cell.length_c   1.000
_cell.angle_alpha   90.00
_cell.angle_beta   90.00
_cell.angle_gamma   90.00
#
_symmetry.space_group_name_H-M   'P 1'
#
loop_
_entity.id
_entity.type
_entity.pdbx_description
1 polymer ?
#
loop_
_entity_poly.entity_id
_entity_poly.type
_entity_poly.pdbx_seq_one_letter_code
_entity_poly.pdbx_strand_id
1 'polypeptide(L)'
;MVTLAFREVGQTFGGLTVFSRLSCTIAGGKVTAVTGGNGSGKSTFLRIAARLLHPTAGTVETRADGALLSALDYQRHLAMVTPEMKLYPRLTARENVSFFLGLRGLTLQEAAYEALLTRVGLRRTVLLGKGAGALSTGMAQRLKIAVLLGCEADVWLLDEPGVNLDEAGRRMIRAEMKRGAAEGRLVLLATNDAGEEAEADEVIRLGADAAGAS
;
A
#
# COMPACT_ATOMS: atom_id res chain seq x y z
N MET A 1 -9.40 -13.53 8.20
CA MET A 1 -9.55 -12.47 7.17
C MET A 1 -9.62 -11.11 7.85
N VAL A 2 -8.81 -10.14 7.38
CA VAL A 2 -8.77 -8.79 7.98
C VAL A 2 -9.84 -7.90 7.38
N THR A 3 -10.44 -7.04 8.23
CA THR A 3 -11.40 -6.00 7.84
C THR A 3 -11.07 -4.68 8.49
N LEU A 4 -11.28 -3.58 7.76
CA LEU A 4 -11.18 -2.20 8.24
C LEU A 4 -12.56 -1.56 8.13
N ALA A 5 -13.13 -1.08 9.23
CA ALA A 5 -14.41 -0.37 9.26
C ALA A 5 -14.19 1.09 9.65
N PHE A 6 -14.54 1.99 8.75
CA PHE A 6 -14.54 3.44 8.96
C PHE A 6 -15.96 3.88 9.30
N ARG A 7 -16.13 4.64 10.39
CA ARG A 7 -17.43 5.13 10.87
C ARG A 7 -17.38 6.64 11.03
N GLU A 8 -18.09 7.37 10.18
CA GLU A 8 -18.20 8.85 10.17
C GLU A 8 -16.83 9.54 10.24
N VAL A 9 -15.83 8.96 9.56
CA VAL A 9 -14.45 9.43 9.60
C VAL A 9 -14.31 10.75 8.86
N GLY A 10 -13.71 11.73 9.53
CA GLY A 10 -13.37 13.03 8.99
C GLY A 10 -11.94 13.44 9.32
N GLN A 11 -11.33 14.21 8.43
CA GLN A 11 -10.00 14.76 8.62
C GLN A 11 -9.93 16.23 8.25
N THR A 12 -9.39 17.02 9.18
CA THR A 12 -9.18 18.46 9.02
C THR A 12 -7.74 18.81 9.42
N PHE A 13 -7.08 19.67 8.64
CA PHE A 13 -5.78 20.24 8.95
C PHE A 13 -5.84 21.76 8.90
N GLY A 14 -5.45 22.43 9.98
CA GLY A 14 -5.41 23.89 10.02
C GLY A 14 -6.73 24.57 9.61
N GLY A 15 -7.88 23.98 9.94
CA GLY A 15 -9.20 24.47 9.58
C GLY A 15 -9.69 24.05 8.17
N LEU A 16 -8.84 23.42 7.36
CA LEU A 16 -9.23 22.92 6.03
C LEU A 16 -9.68 21.47 6.14
N THR A 17 -10.94 21.20 5.83
CA THR A 17 -11.50 19.85 5.79
C THR A 17 -11.06 19.14 4.52
N VAL A 18 -10.39 17.98 4.67
CA VAL A 18 -9.95 17.13 3.57
C VAL A 18 -11.10 16.23 3.11
N PHE A 19 -11.77 15.58 4.06
CA PHE A 19 -13.02 14.84 3.87
C PHE A 19 -13.76 14.74 5.20
N SER A 20 -15.06 14.46 5.13
CA SER A 20 -15.92 14.33 6.31
C SER A 20 -16.93 13.21 6.16
N ARG A 21 -17.38 12.66 7.30
CA ARG A 21 -18.44 11.66 7.40
C ARG A 21 -18.28 10.45 6.51
N LEU A 22 -17.03 10.05 6.24
CA LEU A 22 -16.75 8.88 5.42
C LEU A 22 -17.01 7.61 6.21
N SER A 23 -17.93 6.78 5.73
CA SER A 23 -18.25 5.49 6.31
C SER A 23 -18.14 4.41 5.26
N CYS A 24 -17.26 3.43 5.48
CA CYS A 24 -17.07 2.29 4.58
C CYS A 24 -16.48 1.10 5.35
N THR A 25 -16.58 -0.08 4.77
CA THR A 25 -15.90 -1.28 5.26
C THR A 25 -15.08 -1.87 4.13
N ILE A 26 -13.80 -2.12 4.40
CA ILE A 26 -12.84 -2.69 3.45
C ILE A 26 -12.49 -4.08 3.97
N ALA A 27 -12.64 -5.10 3.15
CA ALA A 27 -12.44 -6.49 3.53
C ALA A 27 -11.31 -7.14 2.73
N GLY A 28 -10.65 -8.14 3.34
CA GLY A 28 -9.73 -9.02 2.63
C GLY A 28 -10.41 -9.80 1.50
N GLY A 29 -9.62 -10.29 0.56
CA GLY A 29 -10.11 -11.00 -0.62
C GLY A 29 -10.49 -10.10 -1.80
N LYS A 30 -10.30 -8.79 -1.67
CA LYS A 30 -10.64 -7.79 -2.68
C LYS A 30 -9.54 -6.74 -2.83
N VAL A 31 -9.50 -6.12 -4.01
CA VAL A 31 -8.76 -4.89 -4.27
C VAL A 31 -9.74 -3.73 -4.15
N THR A 32 -9.52 -2.84 -3.18
CA THR A 32 -10.30 -1.61 -3.02
C THR A 32 -9.46 -0.42 -3.46
N ALA A 33 -9.94 0.36 -4.41
CA ALA A 33 -9.30 1.60 -4.85
C ALA A 33 -9.90 2.81 -4.14
N VAL A 34 -9.05 3.72 -3.71
CA VAL A 34 -9.40 5.06 -3.27
C VAL A 34 -9.00 6.05 -4.36
N THR A 35 -9.98 6.71 -4.96
CA THR A 35 -9.80 7.61 -6.09
C THR A 35 -10.26 9.03 -5.78
N GLY A 36 -9.87 9.99 -6.61
CA GLY A 36 -10.20 11.39 -6.45
C GLY A 36 -9.09 12.29 -6.98
N GLY A 37 -9.34 13.54 -7.19
CA GLY A 37 -8.38 14.51 -7.71
C GLY A 37 -7.12 14.64 -6.83
N ASN A 38 -6.10 15.34 -7.35
CA ASN A 38 -4.93 15.68 -6.53
C ASN A 38 -5.37 16.54 -5.33
N GLY A 39 -4.87 16.22 -4.14
CA GLY A 39 -5.26 16.90 -2.91
C GLY A 39 -6.59 16.44 -2.30
N SER A 40 -7.31 15.46 -2.88
CA SER A 40 -8.59 14.95 -2.33
C SER A 40 -8.45 14.16 -1.03
N GLY A 41 -7.22 13.90 -0.56
CA GLY A 41 -6.99 13.22 0.70
C GLY A 41 -6.72 11.71 0.60
N LYS A 42 -6.45 11.15 -0.58
CA LYS A 42 -6.17 9.71 -0.77
C LYS A 42 -5.05 9.20 0.14
N SER A 43 -3.89 9.84 0.10
CA SER A 43 -2.76 9.48 0.98
C SER A 43 -3.09 9.70 2.46
N THR A 44 -3.91 10.70 2.78
CA THR A 44 -4.42 10.94 4.15
C THR A 44 -5.32 9.78 4.59
N PHE A 45 -6.21 9.33 3.73
CA PHE A 45 -7.06 8.17 4.00
C PHE A 45 -6.22 6.89 4.24
N LEU A 46 -5.21 6.64 3.40
CA LEU A 46 -4.29 5.51 3.60
C LEU A 46 -3.52 5.61 4.93
N ARG A 47 -3.06 6.81 5.31
CA ARG A 47 -2.38 7.00 6.61
C ARG A 47 -3.31 6.75 7.80
N ILE A 48 -4.59 7.10 7.68
CA ILE A 48 -5.61 6.75 8.68
C ILE A 48 -5.86 5.23 8.68
N ALA A 49 -5.98 4.60 7.51
CA ALA A 49 -6.08 3.15 7.38
C ALA A 49 -4.88 2.42 7.99
N ALA A 50 -3.67 2.98 7.83
CA ALA A 50 -2.43 2.45 8.44
C ALA A 50 -2.31 2.71 9.95
N ARG A 51 -3.23 3.44 10.57
CA ARG A 51 -3.12 3.92 11.95
C ARG A 51 -1.89 4.82 12.20
N LEU A 52 -1.34 5.42 11.14
CA LEU A 52 -0.27 6.42 11.21
C LEU A 52 -0.80 7.83 11.47
N LEU A 53 -2.09 8.04 11.26
CA LEU A 53 -2.80 9.29 11.51
C LEU A 53 -4.13 8.98 12.19
N HIS A 54 -4.44 9.71 13.27
CA HIS A 54 -5.74 9.64 13.91
C HIS A 54 -6.70 10.58 13.18
N PRO A 55 -7.91 10.14 12.84
CA PRO A 55 -8.91 11.02 12.24
C PRO A 55 -9.34 12.10 13.25
N THR A 56 -9.72 13.28 12.76
CA THR A 56 -10.24 14.38 13.61
C THR A 56 -11.68 14.13 14.06
N ALA A 57 -12.42 13.26 13.37
CA ALA A 57 -13.76 12.84 13.71
C ALA A 57 -13.99 11.38 13.29
N GLY A 58 -14.91 10.69 13.95
CA GLY A 58 -15.24 9.30 13.68
C GLY A 58 -14.23 8.33 14.23
N THR A 59 -14.37 7.06 13.84
CA THR A 59 -13.53 5.95 14.33
C THR A 59 -13.16 4.99 13.21
N VAL A 60 -12.02 4.33 13.36
CA VAL A 60 -11.61 3.22 12.50
C VAL A 60 -11.42 1.98 13.38
N GLU A 61 -12.09 0.90 13.05
CA GLU A 61 -11.91 -0.40 13.69
C GLU A 61 -11.20 -1.35 12.74
N THR A 62 -10.30 -2.16 13.29
CA THR A 62 -9.63 -3.23 12.56
C THR A 62 -9.94 -4.56 13.23
N ARG A 63 -10.37 -5.55 12.45
CA ARG A 63 -10.65 -6.89 12.94
C ARG A 63 -9.91 -7.93 12.12
N ALA A 64 -9.44 -8.99 12.77
CA ALA A 64 -8.95 -10.20 12.12
C ALA A 64 -9.80 -11.37 12.61
N ASP A 65 -10.38 -12.11 11.70
CA ASP A 65 -11.28 -13.26 11.99
C ASP A 65 -12.36 -12.93 13.03
N GLY A 66 -12.91 -11.72 12.93
CA GLY A 66 -13.94 -11.20 13.82
C GLY A 66 -13.42 -10.57 15.12
N ALA A 67 -12.19 -10.84 15.54
CA ALA A 67 -11.60 -10.26 16.73
C ALA A 67 -11.08 -8.84 16.48
N LEU A 68 -11.33 -7.91 17.41
CA LEU A 68 -10.81 -6.55 17.34
C LEU A 68 -9.30 -6.57 17.59
N LEU A 69 -8.55 -5.93 16.69
CA LEU A 69 -7.10 -5.78 16.85
C LEU A 69 -6.75 -4.47 17.56
N SER A 70 -5.76 -4.52 18.45
CA SER A 70 -5.09 -3.32 18.92
C SER A 70 -4.30 -2.65 17.79
N ALA A 71 -3.94 -1.37 17.92
CA ALA A 71 -3.11 -0.69 16.93
C ALA A 71 -1.75 -1.40 16.73
N LEU A 72 -1.16 -1.91 17.81
CA LEU A 72 0.13 -2.61 17.75
C LEU A 72 0.01 -3.97 17.04
N ASP A 73 -1.05 -4.74 17.32
CA ASP A 73 -1.27 -6.01 16.66
C ASP A 73 -1.57 -5.81 15.16
N TYR A 74 -2.36 -4.78 14.83
CA TYR A 74 -2.63 -4.44 13.44
C TYR A 74 -1.37 -4.12 12.64
N GLN A 75 -0.38 -3.42 13.22
CA GLN A 75 0.87 -3.12 12.54
C GLN A 75 1.64 -4.37 12.11
N ARG A 76 1.46 -5.49 12.80
CA ARG A 76 2.08 -6.78 12.42
C ARG A 76 1.46 -7.36 11.16
N HIS A 77 0.21 -7.04 10.87
CA HIS A 77 -0.51 -7.47 9.67
C HIS A 77 -0.31 -6.54 8.47
N LEU A 78 0.27 -5.34 8.67
CA LEU A 78 0.29 -4.28 7.67
C LEU A 78 1.63 -4.20 6.95
N ALA A 79 1.60 -4.08 5.63
CA ALA A 79 2.71 -3.57 4.83
C ALA A 79 2.23 -2.42 3.94
N MET A 80 3.06 -1.37 3.81
CA MET A 80 2.70 -0.16 3.08
C MET A 80 3.81 0.28 2.14
N VAL A 81 3.44 0.63 0.92
CA VAL A 81 4.33 1.29 -0.05
C VAL A 81 3.78 2.66 -0.39
N THR A 82 4.62 3.68 -0.23
CA THR A 82 4.28 5.07 -0.54
C THR A 82 5.37 5.72 -1.39
N PRO A 83 5.10 6.84 -2.05
CA PRO A 83 6.12 7.61 -2.75
C PRO A 83 7.27 8.03 -1.82
N GLU A 84 6.96 8.37 -0.56
CA GLU A 84 7.94 8.79 0.44
C GLU A 84 8.80 7.65 1.00
N MET A 85 8.41 6.38 0.82
CA MET A 85 9.21 5.25 1.22
C MET A 85 10.58 5.32 0.52
N LYS A 86 11.65 5.36 1.31
CA LYS A 86 13.03 5.43 0.81
C LYS A 86 13.75 4.11 1.03
N LEU A 87 14.44 3.67 0.00
CA LEU A 87 15.44 2.62 0.12
C LEU A 87 16.73 3.24 0.67
N TYR A 88 17.52 2.45 1.37
CA TYR A 88 18.84 2.87 1.86
C TYR A 88 19.82 2.88 0.68
N PRO A 89 20.30 4.05 0.24
CA PRO A 89 21.03 4.18 -1.03
C PRO A 89 22.38 3.47 -1.05
N ARG A 90 23.00 3.30 0.12
CA ARG A 90 24.30 2.61 0.26
C ARG A 90 24.16 1.09 0.36
N LEU A 91 23.00 0.60 0.72
CA LEU A 91 22.72 -0.84 0.77
C LEU A 91 22.39 -1.35 -0.64
N THR A 92 22.80 -2.57 -0.94
CA THR A 92 22.41 -3.28 -2.15
C THR A 92 20.91 -3.55 -2.16
N ALA A 93 20.35 -3.96 -3.30
CA ALA A 93 18.95 -4.36 -3.39
C ALA A 93 18.61 -5.47 -2.38
N ARG A 94 19.48 -6.50 -2.26
CA ARG A 94 19.29 -7.60 -1.32
C ARG A 94 19.30 -7.14 0.13
N GLU A 95 20.27 -6.32 0.50
CA GLU A 95 20.39 -5.77 1.86
C GLU A 95 19.17 -4.89 2.21
N ASN A 96 18.64 -4.10 1.27
CA ASN A 96 17.41 -3.35 1.48
C ASN A 96 16.23 -4.29 1.78
N VAL A 97 15.99 -5.30 0.95
CA VAL A 97 14.91 -6.27 1.19
C VAL A 97 15.11 -6.95 2.54
N SER A 98 16.32 -7.46 2.82
CA SER A 98 16.68 -8.11 4.08
C SER A 98 16.43 -7.21 5.30
N PHE A 99 16.78 -5.93 5.19
CA PHE A 99 16.58 -4.95 6.25
C PHE A 99 15.09 -4.78 6.60
N PHE A 100 14.25 -4.53 5.59
CA PHE A 100 12.81 -4.33 5.84
C PHE A 100 12.13 -5.61 6.35
N LEU A 101 12.49 -6.77 5.85
CA LEU A 101 11.99 -8.04 6.35
C LEU A 101 12.46 -8.29 7.79
N GLY A 102 13.74 -7.97 8.09
CA GLY A 102 14.31 -8.09 9.43
C GLY A 102 13.58 -7.26 10.49
N LEU A 103 13.06 -6.07 10.14
CA LEU A 103 12.21 -5.27 11.05
C LEU A 103 10.93 -6.01 11.47
N ARG A 104 10.52 -7.02 10.73
CA ARG A 104 9.37 -7.89 11.03
C ARG A 104 9.78 -9.25 11.62
N GLY A 105 11.06 -9.44 11.91
CA GLY A 105 11.59 -10.72 12.40
C GLY A 105 11.68 -11.81 11.31
N LEU A 106 11.54 -11.43 10.02
CA LEU A 106 11.63 -12.35 8.89
C LEU A 106 13.07 -12.45 8.38
N THR A 107 13.47 -13.64 7.96
CA THR A 107 14.79 -13.89 7.37
C THR A 107 14.66 -14.12 5.87
N LEU A 108 15.43 -13.38 5.07
CA LEU A 108 15.44 -13.50 3.61
C LEU A 108 16.38 -14.64 3.17
N GLN A 109 15.81 -15.75 2.74
CA GLN A 109 16.55 -16.84 2.12
C GLN A 109 16.89 -16.51 0.65
N GLU A 110 17.95 -17.10 0.10
CA GLU A 110 18.40 -16.81 -1.27
C GLU A 110 17.33 -17.14 -2.31
N ALA A 111 16.70 -18.30 -2.20
CA ALA A 111 15.62 -18.71 -3.12
C ALA A 111 14.40 -17.77 -3.05
N ALA A 112 14.06 -17.29 -1.85
CA ALA A 112 12.97 -16.32 -1.66
C ALA A 112 13.31 -14.98 -2.31
N TYR A 113 14.56 -14.52 -2.18
CA TYR A 113 15.01 -13.29 -2.83
C TYR A 113 14.93 -13.38 -4.35
N GLU A 114 15.41 -14.46 -4.96
CA GLU A 114 15.31 -14.68 -6.41
C GLU A 114 13.85 -14.73 -6.89
N ALA A 115 12.98 -15.39 -6.13
CA ALA A 115 11.55 -15.43 -6.42
C ALA A 115 10.92 -14.01 -6.37
N LEU A 116 11.26 -13.20 -5.36
CA LEU A 116 10.79 -11.81 -5.27
C LEU A 116 11.26 -10.97 -6.46
N LEU A 117 12.54 -11.06 -6.83
CA LEU A 117 13.07 -10.34 -8.00
C LEU A 117 12.33 -10.72 -9.28
N THR A 118 12.10 -12.02 -9.48
CA THR A 118 11.36 -12.53 -10.65
C THR A 118 9.94 -11.97 -10.69
N ARG A 119 9.24 -11.99 -9.57
CA ARG A 119 7.86 -11.46 -9.45
C ARG A 119 7.77 -9.99 -9.83
N VAL A 120 8.75 -9.17 -9.44
CA VAL A 120 8.76 -7.74 -9.75
C VAL A 120 9.48 -7.39 -11.05
N GLY A 121 9.95 -8.39 -11.81
CA GLY A 121 10.63 -8.20 -13.09
C GLY A 121 12.01 -7.54 -12.96
N LEU A 122 12.71 -7.76 -11.87
CA LEU A 122 14.10 -7.35 -11.67
C LEU A 122 15.05 -8.53 -11.93
N ARG A 123 16.13 -8.30 -12.69
CA ARG A 123 17.16 -9.30 -12.91
C ARG A 123 18.33 -9.08 -11.94
N ARG A 124 18.75 -10.13 -11.24
CA ARG A 124 19.87 -10.09 -10.30
C ARG A 124 21.14 -9.50 -10.94
N THR A 125 21.44 -9.88 -12.17
CA THR A 125 22.64 -9.42 -12.89
C THR A 125 22.71 -7.89 -13.02
N VAL A 126 21.58 -7.20 -13.07
CA VAL A 126 21.50 -5.74 -13.15
C VAL A 126 21.74 -5.08 -11.79
N LEU A 127 21.52 -5.82 -10.71
CA LEU A 127 21.61 -5.34 -9.32
C LEU A 127 22.95 -5.63 -8.65
N LEU A 128 23.76 -6.54 -9.23
CA LEU A 128 25.03 -6.99 -8.66
C LEU A 128 25.98 -5.81 -8.41
N GLY A 129 26.51 -5.74 -7.19
CA GLY A 129 27.52 -4.76 -6.78
C GLY A 129 27.05 -3.30 -6.71
N LYS A 130 25.75 -3.05 -6.90
CA LYS A 130 25.18 -1.70 -6.88
C LYS A 130 24.41 -1.44 -5.59
N GLY A 131 24.67 -0.30 -4.97
CA GLY A 131 23.78 0.24 -3.96
C GLY A 131 22.45 0.70 -4.57
N ALA A 132 21.39 0.71 -3.76
CA ALA A 132 20.07 1.10 -4.22
C ALA A 132 20.00 2.55 -4.77
N GLY A 133 20.93 3.42 -4.36
CA GLY A 133 21.04 4.77 -4.92
C GLY A 133 21.43 4.84 -6.41
N ALA A 134 21.95 3.74 -6.97
CA ALA A 134 22.29 3.63 -8.40
C ALA A 134 21.16 3.01 -9.25
N LEU A 135 20.02 2.68 -8.64
CA LEU A 135 18.87 2.14 -9.34
C LEU A 135 18.12 3.27 -10.07
N SER A 136 17.55 2.94 -11.24
CA SER A 136 16.56 3.85 -11.85
C SER A 136 15.32 3.95 -10.96
N THR A 137 14.54 5.03 -11.14
CA THR A 137 13.29 5.24 -10.37
C THR A 137 12.34 4.06 -10.51
N GLY A 138 12.19 3.50 -11.70
CA GLY A 138 11.36 2.31 -11.94
C GLY A 138 11.91 1.05 -11.27
N MET A 139 13.25 0.84 -11.26
CA MET A 139 13.88 -0.27 -10.54
C MET A 139 13.69 -0.12 -9.02
N ALA A 140 13.88 1.09 -8.50
CA ALA A 140 13.66 1.38 -7.08
C ALA A 140 12.19 1.13 -6.69
N GLN A 141 11.23 1.52 -7.53
CA GLN A 141 9.81 1.24 -7.29
C GLN A 141 9.51 -0.26 -7.29
N ARG A 142 10.04 -1.01 -8.26
CA ARG A 142 9.92 -2.48 -8.30
C ARG A 142 10.53 -3.13 -7.05
N LEU A 143 11.64 -2.58 -6.53
CA LEU A 143 12.27 -3.10 -5.31
C LEU A 143 11.42 -2.81 -4.06
N LYS A 144 10.74 -1.65 -3.98
CA LYS A 144 9.76 -1.38 -2.90
C LYS A 144 8.60 -2.38 -2.93
N ILE A 145 8.13 -2.74 -4.13
CA ILE A 145 7.10 -3.79 -4.28
C ILE A 145 7.66 -5.15 -3.84
N ALA A 146 8.92 -5.49 -4.16
CA ALA A 146 9.54 -6.72 -3.67
C ALA A 146 9.58 -6.77 -2.13
N VAL A 147 9.87 -5.65 -1.46
CA VAL A 147 9.78 -5.54 0.01
C VAL A 147 8.35 -5.82 0.48
N LEU A 148 7.34 -5.19 -0.11
CA LEU A 148 5.93 -5.43 0.24
C LEU A 148 5.59 -6.92 0.16
N LEU A 149 5.92 -7.56 -0.97
CA LEU A 149 5.63 -8.98 -1.22
C LEU A 149 6.34 -9.89 -0.21
N GLY A 150 7.57 -9.55 0.16
CA GLY A 150 8.38 -10.32 1.11
C GLY A 150 7.93 -10.16 2.56
N CYS A 151 7.18 -9.10 2.90
CA CYS A 151 6.69 -8.85 4.26
C CYS A 151 5.61 -9.83 4.74
N GLU A 152 5.05 -10.66 3.88
CA GLU A 152 4.01 -11.66 4.20
C GLU A 152 2.80 -11.07 4.97
N ALA A 153 2.49 -9.80 4.69
CA ALA A 153 1.45 -9.08 5.39
C ALA A 153 0.05 -9.40 4.83
N ASP A 154 -0.96 -9.43 5.72
CA ASP A 154 -2.36 -9.66 5.37
C ASP A 154 -3.02 -8.41 4.78
N VAL A 155 -2.46 -7.23 5.06
CA VAL A 155 -2.97 -5.93 4.63
C VAL A 155 -1.90 -5.22 3.82
N TRP A 156 -2.20 -4.90 2.58
CA TRP A 156 -1.36 -4.12 1.69
C TRP A 156 -1.98 -2.75 1.47
N LEU A 157 -1.26 -1.71 1.84
CA LEU A 157 -1.61 -0.33 1.55
C LEU A 157 -0.64 0.22 0.50
N LEU A 158 -1.19 0.67 -0.62
CA LEU A 158 -0.43 1.09 -1.79
C LEU A 158 -0.81 2.52 -2.15
N ASP A 159 0.12 3.45 -2.04
CA ASP A 159 -0.08 4.85 -2.45
C ASP A 159 0.63 5.09 -3.78
N GLU A 160 -0.15 5.26 -4.84
CA GLU A 160 0.29 5.46 -6.23
C GLU A 160 1.38 4.46 -6.67
N PRO A 161 1.17 3.14 -6.54
CA PRO A 161 2.22 2.14 -6.73
C PRO A 161 2.74 2.05 -8.17
N GLY A 162 1.95 2.45 -9.16
CA GLY A 162 2.31 2.48 -10.58
C GLY A 162 3.18 3.66 -11.00
N VAL A 163 3.39 4.65 -10.11
CA VAL A 163 4.23 5.82 -10.41
C VAL A 163 5.66 5.38 -10.73
N ASN A 164 6.26 5.97 -11.76
CA ASN A 164 7.60 5.67 -12.28
C ASN A 164 7.76 4.26 -12.90
N LEU A 165 6.68 3.52 -13.10
CA LEU A 165 6.72 2.23 -13.79
C LEU A 165 6.36 2.40 -15.27
N ASP A 166 7.03 1.60 -16.09
CA ASP A 166 6.63 1.36 -17.47
C ASP A 166 5.35 0.50 -17.53
N GLU A 167 4.78 0.31 -18.71
CA GLU A 167 3.54 -0.47 -18.85
C GLU A 167 3.71 -1.93 -18.38
N ALA A 168 4.88 -2.53 -18.55
CA ALA A 168 5.16 -3.87 -18.03
C ALA A 168 5.15 -3.87 -16.48
N GLY A 169 5.69 -2.82 -15.86
CA GLY A 169 5.66 -2.63 -14.41
C GLY A 169 4.26 -2.40 -13.86
N ARG A 170 3.44 -1.60 -14.56
CA ARG A 170 2.03 -1.39 -14.19
C ARG A 170 1.22 -2.69 -14.29
N ARG A 171 1.42 -3.48 -15.35
CA ARG A 171 0.79 -4.81 -15.44
C ARG A 171 1.23 -5.74 -14.32
N MET A 172 2.53 -5.72 -13.98
CA MET A 172 3.06 -6.52 -12.88
C MET A 172 2.38 -6.18 -11.55
N ILE A 173 2.30 -4.88 -11.18
CA ILE A 173 1.69 -4.50 -9.90
C ILE A 173 0.20 -4.83 -9.85
N ARG A 174 -0.55 -4.62 -10.95
CA ARG A 174 -1.95 -5.03 -11.05
C ARG A 174 -2.12 -6.54 -10.83
N ALA A 175 -1.27 -7.35 -11.47
CA ALA A 175 -1.31 -8.81 -11.28
C ALA A 175 -0.99 -9.22 -9.83
N GLU A 176 -0.03 -8.55 -9.17
CA GLU A 176 0.32 -8.85 -7.77
C GLU A 176 -0.80 -8.41 -6.80
N MET A 177 -1.47 -7.29 -7.04
CA MET A 177 -2.63 -6.87 -6.26
C MET A 177 -3.77 -7.90 -6.34
N LYS A 178 -4.12 -8.35 -7.55
CA LYS A 178 -5.13 -9.41 -7.75
C LYS A 178 -4.74 -10.72 -7.10
N ARG A 179 -3.47 -11.11 -7.21
CA ARG A 179 -2.96 -12.32 -6.54
C ARG A 179 -3.09 -12.20 -5.03
N GLY A 180 -2.66 -11.07 -4.45
CA GLY A 180 -2.78 -10.82 -3.02
C GLY A 180 -4.23 -10.90 -2.54
N ALA A 181 -5.17 -10.29 -3.27
CA ALA A 181 -6.58 -10.38 -2.98
C ALA A 181 -7.10 -11.84 -3.09
N ALA A 182 -6.74 -12.57 -4.14
CA ALA A 182 -7.13 -13.98 -4.30
C ALA A 182 -6.58 -14.89 -3.17
N GLU A 183 -5.45 -14.52 -2.57
CA GLU A 183 -4.88 -15.17 -1.38
C GLU A 183 -5.54 -14.70 -0.05
N GLY A 184 -6.60 -13.90 -0.12
CA GLY A 184 -7.37 -13.43 1.03
C GLY A 184 -6.86 -12.14 1.68
N ARG A 185 -5.80 -11.51 1.13
CA ARG A 185 -5.29 -10.24 1.65
C ARG A 185 -6.25 -9.09 1.40
N LEU A 186 -6.24 -8.12 2.31
CA LEU A 186 -6.86 -6.83 2.09
C LEU A 186 -5.89 -5.96 1.29
N VAL A 187 -6.28 -5.57 0.08
CA VAL A 187 -5.48 -4.69 -0.77
C VAL A 187 -6.20 -3.35 -0.92
N LEU A 188 -5.62 -2.30 -0.35
CA LEU A 188 -6.14 -0.94 -0.43
C LEU A 188 -5.17 -0.07 -1.21
N LEU A 189 -5.65 0.50 -2.29
CA LEU A 189 -4.89 1.24 -3.28
C LEU A 189 -5.38 2.68 -3.34
N ALA A 190 -4.49 3.66 -3.18
CA ALA A 190 -4.76 5.05 -3.58
C ALA A 190 -4.16 5.30 -4.95
N THR A 191 -4.99 5.75 -5.90
CA THR A 191 -4.53 5.93 -7.27
C THR A 191 -5.26 7.04 -8.02
N ASN A 192 -4.58 7.61 -9.01
CA ASN A 192 -5.13 8.44 -10.07
C ASN A 192 -5.08 7.74 -11.44
N ASP A 193 -4.55 6.52 -11.51
CA ASP A 193 -4.42 5.75 -12.75
C ASP A 193 -5.73 5.01 -13.04
N ALA A 194 -6.36 5.31 -14.18
CA ALA A 194 -7.61 4.69 -14.59
C ALA A 194 -7.49 3.18 -14.82
N GLY A 195 -6.31 2.70 -15.21
CA GLY A 195 -6.05 1.27 -15.37
C GLY A 195 -5.98 0.54 -14.04
N GLU A 196 -5.46 1.17 -12.98
CA GLU A 196 -5.47 0.62 -11.62
C GLU A 196 -6.89 0.66 -11.01
N GLU A 197 -7.65 1.76 -11.24
CA GLU A 197 -9.05 1.84 -10.80
C GLU A 197 -9.91 0.77 -11.48
N ALA A 198 -9.74 0.54 -12.77
CA ALA A 198 -10.51 -0.46 -13.53
C ALA A 198 -10.26 -1.91 -13.08
N GLU A 199 -9.15 -2.18 -12.42
CA GLU A 199 -8.80 -3.50 -11.89
C GLU A 199 -9.25 -3.71 -10.43
N ALA A 200 -9.80 -2.65 -9.78
CA ALA A 200 -10.31 -2.76 -8.42
C ALA A 200 -11.71 -3.39 -8.39
N ASP A 201 -11.95 -4.19 -7.36
CA ASP A 201 -13.25 -4.80 -7.11
C ASP A 201 -14.23 -3.80 -6.47
N GLU A 202 -13.69 -2.83 -5.72
CA GLU A 202 -14.45 -1.77 -5.05
C GLU A 202 -13.74 -0.43 -5.20
N VAL A 203 -14.52 0.67 -5.28
CA VAL A 203 -13.97 2.03 -5.43
C VAL A 203 -14.59 2.97 -4.41
N ILE A 204 -13.73 3.64 -3.64
CA ILE A 204 -14.09 4.73 -2.73
C ILE A 204 -13.66 6.04 -3.39
N ARG A 205 -14.61 6.93 -3.67
CA ARG A 205 -14.32 8.23 -4.30
C ARG A 205 -14.27 9.32 -3.24
N LEU A 206 -13.10 9.97 -3.11
CA LEU A 206 -12.92 11.13 -2.24
C LEU A 206 -13.16 12.45 -3.00
N GLY A 207 -13.77 13.42 -2.33
CA GLY A 207 -14.01 14.74 -2.92
C GLY A 207 -15.28 14.87 -3.75
N ALA A 208 -16.14 13.83 -3.82
CA ALA A 208 -17.43 13.92 -4.52
C ALA A 208 -18.49 14.74 -3.76
N ASP A 209 -18.32 14.95 -2.45
CA ASP A 209 -19.35 15.51 -1.57
C ASP A 209 -19.19 17.03 -1.30
N ALA A 210 -18.27 17.71 -1.96
CA ALA A 210 -18.16 19.18 -1.83
C ALA A 210 -19.19 19.95 -2.70
N ALA A 211 -20.00 19.25 -3.51
CA ALA A 211 -20.91 19.86 -4.48
C ALA A 211 -22.42 19.73 -4.13
N GLY A 212 -22.76 19.27 -2.93
CA GLY A 212 -24.15 18.94 -2.57
C GLY A 212 -24.63 19.47 -1.24
N ALA A 213 -24.30 20.72 -0.84
CA ALA A 213 -24.94 21.42 0.26
C ALA A 213 -24.91 22.93 -0.01
N SER A 214 -25.85 23.37 -0.81
CA SER A 214 -26.32 24.77 -0.87
C SER A 214 -27.78 24.79 -0.52
#